data_2c88dd68e56b481763911dddd797a1fc
#
_entry.id   2c88dd68e56b481763911dddd797a1fc
#
_cell.length_a   1.000
_cell.length_b   1.000
_cell.length_c   1.000
_cell.angle_alpha   90.00
_cell.angle_beta   90.00
_cell.angle_gamma   90.00
#
_symmetry.space_group_name_H-M   'P 1'
#
loop_
_entity.id
_entity.type
_entity.pdbx_description
1 polymer ?
#
loop_
_entity_poly.entity_id
_entity_poly.type
_entity_poly.pdbx_seq_one_letter_code
_entity_poly.pdbx_strand_id
1 'polypeptide(L)'
;MIGLVDRALALNPSFARGWQVSGYLRLFAGQPDLTIEHVETSLRLSPREPVGLALHSMGIAYFFKREFGQAAAKLVLSIQDHPGFSSSYRFLAACYGHMGLLNEAQEIVRRLREIAPSVMPSVIPYRKAEHRELFLSGLRLAAGETE
;
A
#
# COMPACT_ATOMS: atom_id res chain seq x y z
N MET A 1 1.67 5.14 -19.05
CA MET A 1 1.77 5.98 -17.83
C MET A 1 3.18 6.04 -17.27
N ILE A 2 3.81 4.88 -16.99
CA ILE A 2 5.18 4.84 -16.45
C ILE A 2 6.15 5.56 -17.37
N GLY A 3 6.07 5.36 -18.69
CA GLY A 3 6.95 6.03 -19.64
C GLY A 3 6.88 7.55 -19.61
N LEU A 4 5.69 8.12 -19.37
CA LEU A 4 5.53 9.57 -19.27
C LEU A 4 6.15 10.10 -17.97
N VAL A 5 5.97 9.38 -16.87
CA VAL A 5 6.58 9.76 -15.59
C VAL A 5 8.12 9.68 -15.69
N ASP A 6 8.64 8.62 -16.29
CA ASP A 6 10.09 8.45 -16.47
C ASP A 6 10.69 9.61 -17.29
N ARG A 7 10.01 10.05 -18.34
CA ARG A 7 10.44 11.22 -19.12
C ARG A 7 10.43 12.49 -18.30
N ALA A 8 9.35 12.71 -17.52
CA ALA A 8 9.24 13.89 -16.67
C ALA A 8 10.38 13.94 -15.65
N LEU A 9 10.72 12.79 -15.06
CA LEU A 9 11.80 12.69 -14.07
C LEU A 9 13.18 12.84 -14.71
N ALA A 10 13.35 12.39 -15.96
CA ALA A 10 14.60 12.62 -16.69
C ALA A 10 14.83 14.12 -16.95
N LEU A 11 13.76 14.87 -17.24
CA LEU A 11 13.81 16.31 -17.46
C LEU A 11 13.92 17.10 -16.15
N ASN A 12 13.34 16.63 -15.08
CA ASN A 12 13.36 17.29 -13.78
C ASN A 12 13.49 16.25 -12.66
N PRO A 13 14.74 15.80 -12.36
CA PRO A 13 14.96 14.78 -11.32
C PRO A 13 14.72 15.29 -9.89
N SER A 14 14.50 16.59 -9.70
CA SER A 14 14.15 17.17 -8.40
C SER A 14 12.64 17.23 -8.15
N PHE A 15 11.84 16.70 -9.06
CA PHE A 15 10.38 16.73 -8.97
C PHE A 15 9.88 15.65 -8.00
N ALA A 16 9.80 15.99 -6.72
CA ALA A 16 9.44 15.05 -5.64
C ALA A 16 8.12 14.33 -5.91
N ARG A 17 7.09 15.07 -6.31
CA ARG A 17 5.77 14.49 -6.59
C ARG A 17 5.82 13.50 -7.74
N GLY A 18 6.66 13.74 -8.73
CA GLY A 18 6.86 12.80 -9.84
C GLY A 18 7.43 11.47 -9.36
N TRP A 19 8.36 11.50 -8.43
CA TRP A 19 8.90 10.27 -7.83
C TRP A 19 7.83 9.51 -7.04
N GLN A 20 6.97 10.23 -6.33
CA GLN A 20 5.87 9.62 -5.58
C GLN A 20 4.88 8.93 -6.52
N VAL A 21 4.49 9.60 -7.61
CA VAL A 21 3.60 9.02 -8.63
C VAL A 21 4.24 7.81 -9.30
N SER A 22 5.53 7.91 -9.63
CA SER A 22 6.28 6.79 -10.21
C SER A 22 6.26 5.57 -9.30
N GLY A 23 6.52 5.76 -8.01
CA GLY A 23 6.48 4.69 -7.04
C GLY A 23 5.09 4.04 -6.95
N TYR A 24 4.05 4.85 -6.93
CA TYR A 24 2.67 4.38 -6.89
C TYR A 24 2.33 3.53 -8.13
N LEU A 25 2.68 4.00 -9.32
CA LEU A 25 2.42 3.26 -10.57
C LEU A 25 3.16 1.92 -10.61
N ARG A 26 4.34 1.85 -10.02
CA ARG A 26 5.13 0.62 -9.97
C ARG A 26 4.51 -0.48 -9.12
N LEU A 27 3.64 -0.13 -8.17
CA LEU A 27 2.87 -1.13 -7.42
C LEU A 27 2.01 -1.97 -8.36
N PHE A 28 1.29 -1.32 -9.26
CA PHE A 28 0.40 -2.00 -10.20
C PHE A 28 1.18 -2.82 -11.22
N ALA A 29 2.36 -2.34 -11.59
CA ALA A 29 3.24 -3.03 -12.53
C ALA A 29 3.98 -4.23 -11.92
N GLY A 30 3.85 -4.44 -10.60
CA GLY A 30 4.50 -5.56 -9.93
C GLY A 30 5.98 -5.34 -9.63
N GLN A 31 6.37 -4.09 -9.37
CA GLN A 31 7.75 -3.68 -9.12
C GLN A 31 7.91 -3.02 -7.74
N PRO A 32 7.67 -3.77 -6.64
CA PRO A 32 7.66 -3.18 -5.30
C PRO A 32 9.01 -2.60 -4.86
N ASP A 33 10.13 -3.16 -5.31
CA ASP A 33 11.45 -2.61 -4.97
C ASP A 33 11.64 -1.21 -5.53
N LEU A 34 11.21 -0.99 -6.78
CA LEU A 34 11.25 0.34 -7.40
C LEU A 34 10.28 1.30 -6.72
N THR A 35 9.13 0.82 -6.27
CA THR A 35 8.20 1.63 -5.48
C THR A 35 8.89 2.21 -4.26
N ILE A 36 9.55 1.37 -3.49
CA ILE A 36 10.25 1.79 -2.26
C ILE A 36 11.32 2.81 -2.59
N GLU A 37 12.17 2.51 -3.58
CA GLU A 37 13.26 3.39 -4.00
C GLU A 37 12.76 4.77 -4.44
N HIS A 38 11.73 4.80 -5.29
CA HIS A 38 11.19 6.06 -5.81
C HIS A 38 10.47 6.87 -4.74
N VAL A 39 9.73 6.22 -3.84
CA VAL A 39 9.07 6.92 -2.74
C VAL A 39 10.11 7.49 -1.76
N GLU A 40 11.15 6.73 -1.44
CA GLU A 40 12.24 7.24 -0.61
C GLU A 40 12.92 8.46 -1.23
N THR A 41 13.12 8.44 -2.55
CA THR A 41 13.66 9.59 -3.27
C THR A 41 12.75 10.81 -3.13
N SER A 42 11.44 10.62 -3.29
CA SER A 42 10.44 11.67 -3.10
C SER A 42 10.54 12.29 -1.70
N LEU A 43 10.63 11.45 -0.68
CA LEU A 43 10.70 11.91 0.72
C LEU A 43 11.99 12.68 1.01
N ARG A 44 13.10 12.29 0.40
CA ARG A 44 14.36 13.03 0.55
C ARG A 44 14.29 14.41 -0.10
N LEU A 45 13.64 14.49 -1.28
CA LEU A 45 13.52 15.75 -2.02
C LEU A 45 12.55 16.75 -1.38
N SER A 46 11.51 16.23 -0.72
CA SER A 46 10.48 17.08 -0.12
C SER A 46 9.96 16.47 1.18
N PRO A 47 10.72 16.56 2.28
CA PRO A 47 10.34 15.93 3.55
C PRO A 47 9.12 16.56 4.23
N ARG A 48 8.67 17.73 3.77
CA ARG A 48 7.53 18.45 4.35
C ARG A 48 6.22 18.24 3.61
N GLU A 49 6.25 17.53 2.47
CA GLU A 49 5.03 17.21 1.72
C GLU A 49 4.16 16.24 2.52
N PRO A 50 2.83 16.24 2.31
CA PRO A 50 1.97 15.23 2.92
C PRO A 50 2.43 13.82 2.57
N VAL A 51 2.63 12.99 3.58
CA VAL A 51 3.29 11.69 3.43
C VAL A 51 2.31 10.50 3.36
N GLY A 52 1.00 10.74 3.50
CA GLY A 52 0.01 9.66 3.57
C GLY A 52 0.05 8.71 2.37
N LEU A 53 0.09 9.27 1.14
CA LEU A 53 0.18 8.45 -0.06
C LEU A 53 1.53 7.73 -0.16
N ALA A 54 2.61 8.39 0.22
CA ALA A 54 3.94 7.78 0.23
C ALA A 54 3.99 6.59 1.19
N LEU A 55 3.48 6.76 2.40
CA LEU A 55 3.43 5.70 3.39
C LEU A 55 2.55 4.54 2.95
N HIS A 56 1.40 4.83 2.33
CA HIS A 56 0.52 3.84 1.75
C HIS A 56 1.24 3.01 0.68
N SER A 57 1.90 3.67 -0.27
CA SER A 57 2.62 3.00 -1.34
C SER A 57 3.76 2.12 -0.82
N MET A 58 4.54 2.63 0.15
CA MET A 58 5.60 1.85 0.78
C MET A 58 5.04 0.64 1.53
N GLY A 59 3.94 0.84 2.25
CA GLY A 59 3.28 -0.24 2.98
C GLY A 59 2.86 -1.38 2.07
N ILE A 60 2.23 -1.05 0.94
CA ILE A 60 1.82 -2.05 -0.05
C ILE A 60 3.04 -2.74 -0.67
N ALA A 61 4.09 -1.98 -0.97
CA ALA A 61 5.31 -2.56 -1.54
C ALA A 61 5.95 -3.58 -0.59
N TYR A 62 6.07 -3.24 0.68
CA TYR A 62 6.58 -4.18 1.68
C TYR A 62 5.66 -5.40 1.83
N PHE A 63 4.35 -5.19 1.76
CA PHE A 63 3.37 -6.28 1.79
C PHE A 63 3.64 -7.28 0.65
N PHE A 64 3.81 -6.79 -0.58
CA PHE A 64 4.08 -7.67 -1.73
C PHE A 64 5.43 -8.38 -1.62
N LYS A 65 6.37 -7.82 -0.89
CA LYS A 65 7.65 -8.47 -0.58
C LYS A 65 7.55 -9.43 0.60
N ARG A 66 6.37 -9.62 1.17
CA ARG A 66 6.10 -10.43 2.35
C ARG A 66 6.82 -9.95 3.61
N GLU A 67 7.20 -8.69 3.64
CA GLU A 67 7.78 -8.02 4.81
C GLU A 67 6.65 -7.37 5.61
N PHE A 68 5.80 -8.20 6.21
CA PHE A 68 4.53 -7.78 6.80
C PHE A 68 4.70 -6.84 8.01
N GLY A 69 5.73 -7.04 8.81
CA GLY A 69 6.00 -6.14 9.94
C GLY A 69 6.29 -4.72 9.49
N GLN A 70 7.14 -4.55 8.48
CA GLN A 70 7.45 -3.24 7.91
C GLN A 70 6.24 -2.65 7.20
N ALA A 71 5.49 -3.50 6.48
CA ALA A 71 4.27 -3.07 5.80
C ALA A 71 3.26 -2.52 6.82
N ALA A 72 3.01 -3.25 7.90
CA ALA A 72 2.07 -2.84 8.93
C ALA A 72 2.48 -1.50 9.55
N ALA A 73 3.76 -1.31 9.87
CA ALA A 73 4.26 -0.06 10.45
C ALA A 73 3.97 1.13 9.54
N LYS A 74 4.21 1.00 8.24
CA LYS A 74 3.93 2.08 7.26
C LYS A 74 2.44 2.33 7.11
N LEU A 75 1.64 1.27 7.08
CA LEU A 75 0.19 1.40 6.90
C LEU A 75 -0.49 2.02 8.11
N VAL A 76 -0.03 1.73 9.32
CA VAL A 76 -0.52 2.39 10.53
C VAL A 76 -0.30 3.90 10.45
N LEU A 77 0.90 4.32 10.04
CA LEU A 77 1.22 5.74 9.87
C LEU A 77 0.37 6.38 8.77
N SER A 78 0.13 5.66 7.68
CA SER A 78 -0.72 6.14 6.59
C SER A 78 -2.14 6.39 7.08
N ILE A 79 -2.70 5.49 7.88
CA ILE A 79 -4.03 5.64 8.46
C ILE A 79 -4.11 6.84 9.40
N GLN A 80 -3.07 7.05 10.21
CA GLN A 80 -3.01 8.21 11.11
C GLN A 80 -3.03 9.52 10.33
N ASP A 81 -2.32 9.58 9.20
CA ASP A 81 -2.26 10.77 8.35
C ASP A 81 -3.54 10.95 7.54
N HIS A 82 -4.16 9.85 7.10
CA HIS A 82 -5.33 9.89 6.22
C HIS A 82 -6.35 8.79 6.59
N PRO A 83 -7.13 9.00 7.66
CA PRO A 83 -7.98 7.94 8.23
C PRO A 83 -9.17 7.52 7.36
N GLY A 84 -9.49 8.26 6.31
CA GLY A 84 -10.58 7.91 5.38
C GLY A 84 -10.17 7.03 4.21
N PHE A 85 -8.91 6.69 4.06
CA PHE A 85 -8.42 5.96 2.91
C PHE A 85 -8.53 4.45 3.11
N SER A 86 -9.59 3.84 2.57
CA SER A 86 -9.94 2.44 2.80
C SER A 86 -8.86 1.44 2.39
N SER A 87 -8.08 1.74 1.35
CA SER A 87 -7.03 0.84 0.87
C SER A 87 -5.98 0.54 1.95
N SER A 88 -5.62 1.54 2.76
CA SER A 88 -4.65 1.34 3.85
C SER A 88 -5.16 0.33 4.88
N TYR A 89 -6.45 0.40 5.21
CA TYR A 89 -7.07 -0.56 6.13
C TYR A 89 -7.08 -1.97 5.57
N ARG A 90 -7.40 -2.12 4.29
CA ARG A 90 -7.43 -3.43 3.64
C ARG A 90 -6.06 -4.10 3.66
N PHE A 91 -5.01 -3.38 3.30
CA PHE A 91 -3.67 -3.93 3.31
C PHE A 91 -3.16 -4.17 4.74
N LEU A 92 -3.50 -3.31 5.70
CA LEU A 92 -3.13 -3.54 7.09
C LEU A 92 -3.83 -4.79 7.65
N ALA A 93 -5.12 -4.95 7.38
CA ALA A 93 -5.86 -6.14 7.78
C ALA A 93 -5.23 -7.40 7.18
N ALA A 94 -4.88 -7.35 5.89
CA ALA A 94 -4.22 -8.47 5.21
C ALA A 94 -2.84 -8.79 5.82
N CYS A 95 -2.08 -7.76 6.21
CA CYS A 95 -0.80 -7.95 6.92
C CYS A 95 -1.02 -8.73 8.21
N TYR A 96 -1.93 -8.26 9.04
CA TYR A 96 -2.22 -8.92 10.32
C TYR A 96 -2.77 -10.33 10.11
N GLY A 97 -3.58 -10.54 9.07
CA GLY A 97 -4.08 -11.88 8.72
C GLY A 97 -2.94 -12.83 8.42
N HIS A 98 -1.98 -12.44 7.59
CA HIS A 98 -0.81 -13.26 7.27
C HIS A 98 0.14 -13.45 8.45
N MET A 99 0.19 -12.50 9.38
CA MET A 99 1.02 -12.60 10.58
C MET A 99 0.38 -13.46 11.66
N GLY A 100 -0.86 -13.90 11.46
CA GLY A 100 -1.59 -14.66 12.48
C GLY A 100 -2.12 -13.81 13.63
N LEU A 101 -2.08 -12.47 13.50
CA LEU A 101 -2.56 -11.53 14.51
C LEU A 101 -4.06 -11.28 14.27
N LEU A 102 -4.87 -12.29 14.52
CA LEU A 102 -6.28 -12.29 14.11
C LEU A 102 -7.13 -11.27 14.87
N ASN A 103 -6.82 -11.03 16.15
CA ASN A 103 -7.57 -10.02 16.92
C ASN A 103 -7.31 -8.61 16.37
N GLU A 104 -6.06 -8.31 16.07
CA GLU A 104 -5.66 -7.04 15.46
C GLU A 104 -6.28 -6.90 14.06
N ALA A 105 -6.27 -7.97 13.28
CA ALA A 105 -6.85 -7.99 11.94
C ALA A 105 -8.36 -7.69 12.00
N GLN A 106 -9.06 -8.32 12.93
CA GLN A 106 -10.50 -8.13 13.10
C GLN A 106 -10.84 -6.70 13.51
N GLU A 107 -10.03 -6.08 14.37
CA GLU A 107 -10.21 -4.69 14.75
C GLU A 107 -10.07 -3.75 13.55
N ILE A 108 -9.09 -4.00 12.69
CA ILE A 108 -8.92 -3.21 11.47
C ILE A 108 -10.11 -3.41 10.52
N VAL A 109 -10.58 -4.64 10.37
CA VAL A 109 -11.78 -4.93 9.55
C VAL A 109 -13.00 -4.19 10.11
N ARG A 110 -13.16 -4.15 11.42
CA ARG A 110 -14.25 -3.41 12.06
C ARG A 110 -14.21 -1.92 11.70
N ARG A 111 -13.02 -1.32 11.79
CA ARG A 111 -12.83 0.09 11.43
C ARG A 111 -13.06 0.32 9.93
N LEU A 112 -12.62 -0.62 9.09
CA LEU A 112 -12.84 -0.54 7.65
C LEU A 112 -14.34 -0.50 7.32
N ARG A 113 -15.14 -1.30 7.99
CA ARG A 113 -16.59 -1.33 7.76
C ARG A 113 -17.30 -0.03 8.08
N GLU A 114 -16.69 0.83 8.89
CA GLU A 114 -17.24 2.16 9.19
C GLU A 114 -17.05 3.14 8.04
N ILE A 115 -16.06 2.91 7.16
CA ILE A 115 -15.70 3.84 6.09
C ILE A 115 -15.91 3.28 4.68
N ALA A 116 -16.17 1.99 4.54
CA ALA A 116 -16.32 1.33 3.25
C ALA A 116 -17.50 0.36 3.27
N PRO A 117 -18.27 0.26 2.16
CA PRO A 117 -19.44 -0.63 2.13
C PRO A 117 -19.07 -2.11 2.10
N SER A 118 -17.85 -2.45 1.69
CA SER A 118 -17.40 -3.85 1.58
C SER A 118 -15.96 -3.99 2.04
N VAL A 119 -15.66 -5.08 2.74
CA VAL A 119 -14.28 -5.43 3.11
C VAL A 119 -13.47 -5.76 1.87
N MET A 120 -14.03 -6.59 0.97
CA MET A 120 -13.35 -6.96 -0.26
C MET A 120 -13.36 -5.79 -1.25
N PRO A 121 -12.24 -5.52 -1.90
CA PRO A 121 -12.18 -4.44 -2.90
C PRO A 121 -12.98 -4.81 -4.15
N SER A 122 -13.59 -3.81 -4.80
CA SER A 122 -14.31 -4.01 -6.05
C SER A 122 -13.39 -4.15 -7.25
N VAL A 123 -12.16 -3.61 -7.15
CA VAL A 123 -11.15 -3.65 -8.21
C VAL A 123 -9.82 -4.08 -7.62
N ILE A 124 -9.13 -4.96 -8.33
CA ILE A 124 -7.82 -5.48 -7.91
C ILE A 124 -6.85 -5.26 -9.08
N PRO A 125 -6.27 -4.05 -9.19
CA PRO A 125 -5.54 -3.62 -10.38
C PRO A 125 -4.09 -4.09 -10.44
N TYR A 126 -3.66 -4.99 -9.56
CA TYR A 126 -2.27 -5.43 -9.50
C TYR A 126 -2.00 -6.47 -10.58
N ARG A 127 -0.96 -6.24 -11.37
CA ARG A 127 -0.65 -7.05 -12.55
C ARG A 127 -0.29 -8.50 -12.23
N LYS A 128 0.50 -8.72 -11.19
CA LYS A 128 0.95 -10.06 -10.83
C LYS A 128 -0.15 -10.83 -10.09
N ALA A 129 -0.44 -12.05 -10.57
CA ALA A 129 -1.43 -12.91 -9.93
C ALA A 129 -1.06 -13.23 -8.48
N GLU A 130 0.22 -13.44 -8.19
CA GLU A 130 0.69 -13.71 -6.83
C GLU A 130 0.43 -12.56 -5.87
N HIS A 131 0.54 -11.31 -6.35
CA HIS A 131 0.23 -10.13 -5.54
C HIS A 131 -1.26 -10.04 -5.23
N ARG A 132 -2.11 -10.30 -6.24
CA ARG A 132 -3.57 -10.30 -6.04
C ARG A 132 -3.97 -11.37 -5.04
N GLU A 133 -3.42 -12.59 -5.17
CA GLU A 133 -3.77 -13.69 -4.29
C GLU A 133 -3.26 -13.46 -2.88
N LEU A 134 -2.08 -12.92 -2.70
CA LEU A 134 -1.53 -12.59 -1.39
C LEU A 134 -2.45 -11.60 -0.66
N PHE A 135 -2.93 -10.59 -1.37
CA PHE A 135 -3.83 -9.58 -0.83
C PHE A 135 -5.17 -10.21 -0.43
N LEU A 136 -5.81 -10.92 -1.36
CA LEU A 136 -7.13 -11.50 -1.11
C LEU A 136 -7.12 -12.56 -0.01
N SER A 137 -6.11 -13.42 0.01
CA SER A 137 -6.00 -14.45 1.04
C SER A 137 -5.80 -13.83 2.43
N GLY A 138 -4.98 -12.79 2.53
CA GLY A 138 -4.80 -12.06 3.77
C GLY A 138 -6.09 -11.40 4.27
N LEU A 139 -6.86 -10.79 3.37
CA LEU A 139 -8.15 -10.21 3.72
C LEU A 139 -9.16 -11.26 4.18
N ARG A 140 -9.20 -12.42 3.53
CA ARG A 140 -10.09 -13.51 3.96
C ARG A 140 -9.75 -13.98 5.38
N LEU A 141 -8.46 -14.13 5.66
CA LEU A 141 -8.01 -14.48 7.01
C LEU A 141 -8.44 -13.43 8.03
N ALA A 142 -8.26 -12.15 7.70
CA ALA A 142 -8.63 -11.04 8.58
C ALA A 142 -10.15 -10.98 8.82
N ALA A 143 -10.94 -11.32 7.82
CA ALA A 143 -12.40 -11.32 7.93
C ALA A 143 -12.94 -12.56 8.63
N GLY A 144 -12.08 -13.50 9.02
CA GLY A 144 -12.48 -14.72 9.69
C GLY A 144 -12.95 -15.83 8.75
N GLU A 145 -12.67 -15.70 7.46
CA GLU A 145 -12.99 -16.75 6.49
C GLU A 145 -11.86 -17.77 6.45
N THR A 146 -12.21 -19.04 6.53
CA THR A 146 -11.26 -20.13 6.31
C THR A 146 -11.30 -20.52 4.84
N GLU A 147 -10.16 -20.80 4.30
CA GLU A 147 -10.05 -21.23 2.90
C GLU A 147 -10.77 -22.55 2.60
#